data_9f1efaebe5dfd9435f03e4a87fcfc7a1
#
_entry.id   9f1efaebe5dfd9435f03e4a87fcfc7a1
#
_cell.length_a   1.000
_cell.length_b   1.000
_cell.length_c   1.000
_cell.angle_alpha   90.00
_cell.angle_beta   90.00
_cell.angle_gamma   90.00
#
_symmetry.space_group_name_H-M   'P 1'
#
loop_
_entity.id
_entity.type
_entity.pdbx_description
1 polymer ?
#
loop_
_entity_poly.entity_id
_entity_poly.type
_entity_poly.pdbx_seq_one_letter_code
_entity_poly.pdbx_strand_id
1 'polypeptide(L)'
;MTSSSSEEVLVLYGSQTGNSEAAAEQLSSLLPSKLSTSDNRTLTSRCMHLDDFLELEQAKWTRLVIIVCSSYGVGQAPIGARKFREVCDTILERSNNDDKMLTGVNYALLGLGDSHYTTFFRNPTTFENALSSAGATRVGELGKADASGTGNMEQSKIIERWIDSIWKDLQPVVDKPMTEEEGLKLKRAHDQTWKLCLELYKEWRKTNYALIGLLLPLAGLIVAMLAHFYLNGNTLGN
;
A
#
# COMPACT_ATOMS: atom_id res chain seq x y z
N MET A 1 2.20 -36.30 14.68
CA MET A 1 2.06 -35.48 13.45
C MET A 1 2.52 -34.09 13.83
N THR A 2 3.74 -33.72 13.48
CA THR A 2 4.27 -32.37 13.67
C THR A 2 3.48 -31.47 12.72
N SER A 3 2.69 -30.55 13.26
CA SER A 3 2.04 -29.53 12.44
C SER A 3 3.18 -28.76 11.74
N SER A 4 3.27 -28.86 10.43
CA SER A 4 4.16 -28.06 9.62
C SER A 4 3.74 -26.61 9.87
N SER A 5 4.51 -25.86 10.66
CA SER A 5 4.27 -24.45 10.85
C SER A 5 4.60 -23.74 9.54
N SER A 6 3.65 -22.95 9.04
CA SER A 6 3.86 -22.09 7.88
C SER A 6 4.08 -20.65 8.32
N GLU A 7 4.92 -19.92 7.61
CA GLU A 7 5.08 -18.49 7.78
C GLU A 7 4.70 -17.76 6.49
N GLU A 8 3.88 -16.74 6.62
CA GLU A 8 3.40 -15.95 5.49
C GLU A 8 4.23 -14.66 5.36
N VAL A 9 4.58 -14.31 4.13
CA VAL A 9 5.16 -13.02 3.75
C VAL A 9 4.16 -12.25 2.92
N LEU A 10 3.88 -11.01 3.28
CA LEU A 10 3.01 -10.15 2.48
C LEU A 10 3.80 -9.50 1.34
N VAL A 11 3.21 -9.49 0.16
CA VAL A 11 3.69 -8.72 -0.99
C VAL A 11 2.58 -7.75 -1.39
N LEU A 12 2.76 -6.49 -1.04
CA LEU A 12 1.72 -5.46 -1.20
C LEU A 12 2.09 -4.52 -2.33
N TYR A 13 1.11 -4.15 -3.16
CA TYR A 13 1.40 -3.25 -4.27
C TYR A 13 0.34 -2.17 -4.48
N GLY A 14 0.79 -1.07 -5.11
CA GLY A 14 -0.07 -0.05 -5.69
C GLY A 14 0.41 0.26 -7.11
N SER A 15 -0.46 0.06 -8.10
CA SER A 15 -0.07 0.14 -9.51
C SER A 15 -1.07 0.94 -10.34
N GLN A 16 -0.56 1.82 -11.22
CA GLN A 16 -1.39 2.58 -12.15
C GLN A 16 -1.35 1.97 -13.57
N THR A 17 -0.20 1.43 -13.98
CA THR A 17 0.04 0.95 -15.34
C THR A 17 0.42 -0.53 -15.39
N GLY A 18 0.36 -1.23 -14.27
CA GLY A 18 0.67 -2.66 -14.16
C GLY A 18 2.13 -2.98 -13.77
N ASN A 19 3.09 -2.05 -13.91
CA ASN A 19 4.50 -2.37 -13.64
C ASN A 19 4.79 -2.75 -12.19
N SER A 20 4.18 -2.04 -11.21
CA SER A 20 4.34 -2.38 -9.79
C SER A 20 3.68 -3.70 -9.44
N GLU A 21 2.54 -4.01 -10.05
CA GLU A 21 1.82 -5.27 -9.93
C GLU A 21 2.66 -6.44 -10.46
N ALA A 22 3.15 -6.34 -11.69
CA ALA A 22 4.00 -7.38 -12.29
C ALA A 22 5.25 -7.66 -11.45
N ALA A 23 5.90 -6.62 -10.92
CA ALA A 23 7.05 -6.78 -10.02
C ALA A 23 6.67 -7.47 -8.70
N ALA A 24 5.51 -7.12 -8.12
CA ALA A 24 5.01 -7.75 -6.89
C ALA A 24 4.64 -9.23 -7.10
N GLU A 25 3.97 -9.55 -8.20
CA GLU A 25 3.66 -10.93 -8.57
C GLU A 25 4.92 -11.76 -8.81
N GLN A 26 5.92 -11.19 -9.47
CA GLN A 26 7.22 -11.84 -9.66
C GLN A 26 7.90 -12.13 -8.32
N LEU A 27 7.96 -11.16 -7.41
CA LEU A 27 8.51 -11.33 -6.06
C LEU A 27 7.77 -12.44 -5.30
N SER A 28 6.43 -12.42 -5.33
CA SER A 28 5.59 -13.41 -4.68
C SER A 28 5.83 -14.83 -5.22
N SER A 29 5.97 -14.97 -6.53
CA SER A 29 6.21 -16.28 -7.18
C SER A 29 7.60 -16.83 -6.89
N LEU A 30 8.61 -15.98 -6.79
CA LEU A 30 10.00 -16.37 -6.54
C LEU A 30 10.26 -16.68 -5.06
N LEU A 31 9.51 -16.09 -4.13
CA LEU A 31 9.76 -16.14 -2.69
C LEU A 31 9.98 -17.55 -2.15
N PRO A 32 9.13 -18.56 -2.43
CA PRO A 32 9.34 -19.91 -1.88
C PRO A 32 10.60 -20.62 -2.38
N SER A 33 11.15 -20.18 -3.52
CA SER A 33 12.38 -20.74 -4.09
C SER A 33 13.65 -19.98 -3.68
N LYS A 34 13.51 -18.73 -3.27
CA LYS A 34 14.61 -17.82 -2.95
C LYS A 34 14.90 -17.72 -1.46
N LEU A 35 13.92 -17.97 -0.62
CA LEU A 35 14.04 -17.92 0.83
C LEU A 35 13.83 -19.31 1.44
N SER A 36 14.56 -19.61 2.50
CA SER A 36 14.47 -20.86 3.25
C SER A 36 14.46 -20.59 4.75
N THR A 37 14.05 -21.56 5.52
CA THR A 37 14.03 -21.48 6.99
C THR A 37 14.91 -22.56 7.58
N SER A 38 15.66 -22.26 8.65
CA SER A 38 16.54 -23.21 9.32
C SER A 38 15.80 -24.40 9.96
N ASP A 39 14.50 -24.24 10.23
CA ASP A 39 13.62 -25.24 10.85
C ASP A 39 12.65 -25.92 9.86
N ASN A 40 12.88 -25.76 8.56
CA ASN A 40 12.04 -26.30 7.48
C ASN A 40 10.56 -25.89 7.54
N ARG A 41 10.24 -24.70 8.09
CA ARG A 41 8.90 -24.12 7.95
C ARG A 41 8.61 -23.83 6.48
N THR A 42 7.37 -24.01 6.07
CA THR A 42 6.93 -23.62 4.73
C THR A 42 6.73 -22.10 4.67
N LEU A 43 7.46 -21.44 3.77
CA LEU A 43 7.21 -20.02 3.46
C LEU A 43 6.14 -19.91 2.38
N THR A 44 5.13 -19.10 2.65
CA THR A 44 4.07 -18.76 1.70
C THR A 44 4.06 -17.27 1.46
N SER A 45 3.56 -16.83 0.31
CA SER A 45 3.39 -15.42 0.01
C SER A 45 1.93 -15.13 -0.29
N ARG A 46 1.48 -13.93 0.09
CA ARG A 46 0.19 -13.38 -0.29
C ARG A 46 0.41 -12.04 -0.97
N CYS A 47 0.04 -11.97 -2.26
CA CYS A 47 0.17 -10.77 -3.08
C CYS A 47 -1.20 -10.10 -3.23
N MET A 48 -1.29 -8.79 -2.92
CA MET A 48 -2.52 -8.01 -3.03
C MET A 48 -2.25 -6.51 -3.08
N HIS A 49 -3.29 -5.74 -3.40
CA HIS A 49 -3.25 -4.30 -3.27
C HIS A 49 -3.04 -3.84 -1.82
N LEU A 50 -2.34 -2.73 -1.64
CA LEU A 50 -2.16 -2.06 -0.35
C LEU A 50 -3.50 -1.68 0.30
N ASP A 51 -4.48 -1.25 -0.50
CA ASP A 51 -5.80 -0.89 0.00
C ASP A 51 -6.61 -2.11 0.44
N ASP A 52 -6.53 -3.21 -0.32
CA ASP A 52 -7.21 -4.48 0.03
C ASP A 52 -6.66 -5.04 1.35
N PHE A 53 -5.35 -4.90 1.58
CA PHE A 53 -4.74 -5.28 2.85
C PHE A 53 -5.38 -4.55 4.04
N LEU A 54 -5.72 -3.27 3.90
CA LEU A 54 -6.35 -2.48 4.96
C LEU A 54 -7.84 -2.80 5.18
N GLU A 55 -8.52 -3.32 4.17
CA GLU A 55 -9.96 -3.62 4.22
C GLU A 55 -10.30 -4.96 4.86
N LEU A 56 -9.36 -5.90 4.84
CA LEU A 56 -9.59 -7.22 5.40
C LEU A 56 -9.50 -7.17 6.93
N GLU A 57 -10.59 -7.49 7.65
CA GLU A 57 -10.60 -7.68 9.11
C GLU A 57 -9.50 -8.63 9.59
N GLN A 58 -9.00 -9.49 8.70
CA GLN A 58 -7.94 -10.45 8.95
C GLN A 58 -6.60 -10.06 8.33
N ALA A 59 -6.46 -8.84 7.80
CA ALA A 59 -5.20 -8.35 7.31
C ALA A 59 -4.24 -8.12 8.46
N LYS A 60 -3.54 -9.15 8.80
CA LYS A 60 -2.53 -9.13 9.86
C LYS A 60 -1.19 -8.80 9.28
N TRP A 61 -0.52 -7.81 9.85
CA TRP A 61 0.88 -7.60 9.57
C TRP A 61 1.65 -8.89 9.79
N THR A 62 2.50 -9.24 8.83
CA THR A 62 3.46 -10.32 8.96
C THR A 62 4.81 -9.76 9.37
N ARG A 63 5.70 -10.62 9.84
CA ARG A 63 7.05 -10.20 10.24
C ARG A 63 7.84 -9.59 9.08
N LEU A 64 7.57 -10.03 7.85
CA LEU A 64 8.17 -9.51 6.64
C LEU A 64 7.09 -9.09 5.64
N VAL A 65 7.21 -7.86 5.13
CA VAL A 65 6.33 -7.28 4.11
C VAL A 65 7.19 -6.71 2.98
N ILE A 66 6.88 -7.05 1.75
CA ILE A 66 7.51 -6.44 0.57
C ILE A 66 6.49 -5.50 -0.05
N ILE A 67 6.87 -4.25 -0.27
CA ILE A 67 5.98 -3.22 -0.82
C ILE A 67 6.52 -2.77 -2.18
N VAL A 68 5.66 -2.76 -3.20
CA VAL A 68 5.97 -2.23 -4.52
C VAL A 68 4.96 -1.16 -4.89
N CYS A 69 5.39 0.08 -5.03
CA CYS A 69 4.46 1.18 -5.30
C CYS A 69 5.03 2.22 -6.24
N SER A 70 4.17 2.76 -7.09
CA SER A 70 4.51 3.84 -8.02
C SER A 70 3.99 5.21 -7.53
N SER A 71 4.59 6.27 -8.13
CA SER A 71 4.03 7.61 -8.12
C SER A 71 3.70 8.01 -9.53
N TYR A 72 2.56 8.66 -9.75
CA TYR A 72 2.19 9.16 -11.07
C TYR A 72 1.58 10.56 -11.02
N GLY A 73 1.51 11.23 -12.18
CA GLY A 73 0.92 12.55 -12.31
C GLY A 73 1.52 13.57 -11.35
N VAL A 74 0.69 14.24 -10.57
CA VAL A 74 1.11 15.25 -9.58
C VAL A 74 1.44 14.62 -8.20
N GLY A 75 1.93 13.39 -8.18
CA GLY A 75 2.30 12.66 -6.95
C GLY A 75 1.11 11.93 -6.30
N GLN A 76 0.12 11.59 -7.09
CA GLN A 76 -1.04 10.83 -6.64
C GLN A 76 -0.65 9.39 -6.30
N ALA A 77 -1.36 8.84 -5.33
CA ALA A 77 -1.27 7.41 -5.05
C ALA A 77 -1.94 6.61 -6.18
N PRO A 78 -1.32 5.53 -6.68
CA PRO A 78 -1.89 4.71 -7.73
C PRO A 78 -3.11 3.93 -7.24
N ILE A 79 -3.80 3.30 -8.19
CA ILE A 79 -4.91 2.39 -7.87
C ILE A 79 -4.41 1.34 -6.87
N GLY A 80 -5.25 1.05 -5.86
CA GLY A 80 -4.95 0.09 -4.80
C GLY A 80 -3.97 0.57 -3.72
N ALA A 81 -3.64 1.87 -3.68
CA ALA A 81 -2.76 2.45 -2.65
C ALA A 81 -3.25 3.78 -2.07
N ARG A 82 -4.48 4.19 -2.38
CA ARG A 82 -5.01 5.50 -1.94
C ARG A 82 -5.30 5.54 -0.45
N LYS A 83 -5.99 4.53 0.07
CA LYS A 83 -6.29 4.40 1.50
C LYS A 83 -5.01 4.19 2.31
N PHE A 84 -4.10 3.37 1.80
CA PHE A 84 -2.80 3.17 2.43
C PHE A 84 -2.00 4.48 2.51
N ARG A 85 -2.08 5.31 1.48
CA ARG A 85 -1.48 6.65 1.49
C ARG A 85 -2.09 7.54 2.58
N GLU A 86 -3.42 7.55 2.74
CA GLU A 86 -4.10 8.31 3.81
C GLU A 86 -3.69 7.83 5.21
N VAL A 87 -3.55 6.51 5.39
CA VAL A 87 -3.01 5.94 6.63
C VAL A 87 -1.59 6.45 6.88
N CYS A 88 -0.73 6.43 5.86
CA CYS A 88 0.65 6.93 5.99
C CYS A 88 0.71 8.43 6.30
N ASP A 89 -0.09 9.24 5.61
CA ASP A 89 -0.18 10.68 5.88
C ASP A 89 -0.64 10.94 7.32
N THR A 90 -1.66 10.20 7.80
CA THR A 90 -2.14 10.30 9.19
C THR A 90 -1.08 9.88 10.23
N ILE A 91 -0.32 8.82 9.94
CA ILE A 91 0.81 8.42 10.79
C ILE A 91 1.83 9.55 10.90
N LEU A 92 2.19 10.18 9.78
CA LEU A 92 3.15 11.29 9.75
C LEU A 92 2.64 12.53 10.48
N GLU A 93 1.36 12.86 10.36
CA GLU A 93 0.72 13.95 11.09
C GLU A 93 0.71 13.74 12.61
N ARG A 94 0.58 12.47 13.03
CA ARG A 94 0.57 12.07 14.46
C ARG A 94 1.96 11.76 15.02
N SER A 95 3.02 11.83 14.22
CA SER A 95 4.37 11.34 14.57
C SER A 95 5.04 12.05 15.76
N ASN A 96 4.41 13.06 16.34
CA ASN A 96 4.82 13.64 17.63
C ASN A 96 4.49 12.75 18.84
N ASN A 97 3.79 11.65 18.66
CA ASN A 97 3.52 10.64 19.68
C ASN A 97 4.58 9.53 19.57
N ASP A 98 5.21 9.17 20.68
CA ASP A 98 6.19 8.07 20.81
C ASP A 98 5.62 6.66 20.49
N ASP A 99 4.44 6.59 19.91
CA ASP A 99 3.76 5.32 19.63
C ASP A 99 4.34 4.66 18.37
N LYS A 100 5.25 3.72 18.59
CA LYS A 100 5.86 2.87 17.57
C LYS A 100 4.94 1.73 17.18
N MET A 101 3.79 2.06 16.60
CA MET A 101 2.68 1.14 16.30
C MET A 101 3.06 -0.05 15.41
N LEU A 102 4.08 0.07 14.56
CA LEU A 102 4.53 -0.97 13.65
C LEU A 102 5.81 -1.69 14.12
N THR A 103 6.14 -1.60 15.40
CA THR A 103 7.29 -2.32 15.95
C THR A 103 7.15 -3.83 15.72
N GLY A 104 8.19 -4.46 15.18
CA GLY A 104 8.20 -5.89 14.83
C GLY A 104 7.86 -6.18 13.36
N VAL A 105 7.40 -5.19 12.61
CA VAL A 105 7.22 -5.29 11.15
C VAL A 105 8.55 -4.96 10.47
N ASN A 106 9.04 -5.87 9.63
CA ASN A 106 10.15 -5.61 8.73
C ASN A 106 9.61 -5.42 7.31
N TYR A 107 10.11 -4.43 6.58
CA TYR A 107 9.64 -4.18 5.23
C TYR A 107 10.78 -3.95 4.25
N ALA A 108 10.60 -4.41 3.02
CA ALA A 108 11.40 -4.03 1.87
C ALA A 108 10.53 -3.17 0.94
N LEU A 109 11.09 -2.15 0.32
CA LEU A 109 10.35 -1.20 -0.50
C LEU A 109 11.01 -0.98 -1.85
N LEU A 110 10.27 -1.27 -2.92
CA LEU A 110 10.60 -0.94 -4.30
C LEU A 110 9.65 0.16 -4.78
N GLY A 111 10.19 1.33 -5.02
CA GLY A 111 9.45 2.46 -5.57
C GLY A 111 9.68 2.62 -7.07
N LEU A 112 8.59 2.90 -7.80
CA LEU A 112 8.61 3.22 -9.21
C LEU A 112 8.15 4.66 -9.42
N GLY A 113 8.64 5.29 -10.47
CA GLY A 113 8.24 6.64 -10.84
C GLY A 113 8.90 7.09 -12.15
N ASP A 114 8.73 8.36 -12.46
CA ASP A 114 9.34 9.01 -13.63
C ASP A 114 9.92 10.36 -13.21
N SER A 115 11.24 10.52 -13.33
CA SER A 115 11.95 11.72 -12.87
C SER A 115 11.70 12.95 -13.76
N HIS A 116 11.00 12.82 -14.89
CA HIS A 116 10.49 13.97 -15.63
C HIS A 116 9.43 14.76 -14.85
N TYR A 117 8.79 14.14 -13.82
CA TYR A 117 7.81 14.80 -12.97
C TYR A 117 8.43 15.29 -11.67
N THR A 118 8.08 16.52 -11.26
CA THR A 118 8.55 17.12 -10.00
C THR A 118 8.13 16.34 -8.75
N THR A 119 7.12 15.50 -8.87
CA THR A 119 6.58 14.63 -7.82
C THR A 119 7.14 13.21 -7.87
N PHE A 120 8.25 13.04 -8.60
CA PHE A 120 8.95 11.78 -8.69
C PHE A 120 9.15 11.14 -7.31
N PHE A 121 8.81 9.86 -7.21
CA PHE A 121 9.05 9.05 -6.02
C PHE A 121 8.29 9.48 -4.74
N ARG A 122 7.28 10.34 -4.85
CA ARG A 122 6.57 10.91 -3.70
C ARG A 122 5.90 9.84 -2.81
N ASN A 123 5.15 8.89 -3.40
CA ASN A 123 4.47 7.86 -2.61
C ASN A 123 5.45 6.90 -1.91
N PRO A 124 6.45 6.31 -2.60
CA PRO A 124 7.46 5.49 -1.93
C PRO A 124 8.15 6.23 -0.78
N THR A 125 8.49 7.51 -0.96
CA THR A 125 9.08 8.33 0.11
C THR A 125 8.13 8.54 1.29
N THR A 126 6.84 8.80 1.01
CA THR A 126 5.84 8.93 2.07
C THR A 126 5.67 7.63 2.84
N PHE A 127 5.62 6.49 2.16
CA PHE A 127 5.50 5.18 2.79
C PHE A 127 6.73 4.86 3.65
N GLU A 128 7.93 5.08 3.11
CA GLU A 128 9.19 4.94 3.84
C GLU A 128 9.19 5.74 5.15
N ASN A 129 8.85 7.02 5.06
CA ASN A 129 8.84 7.91 6.22
C ASN A 129 7.78 7.48 7.24
N ALA A 130 6.57 7.12 6.80
CA ALA A 130 5.48 6.70 7.68
C ALA A 130 5.80 5.38 8.39
N LEU A 131 6.23 4.36 7.64
CA LEU A 131 6.57 3.06 8.21
C LEU A 131 7.72 3.17 9.20
N SER A 132 8.77 3.90 8.84
CA SER A 132 9.93 4.12 9.72
C SER A 132 9.54 4.91 10.97
N SER A 133 8.77 5.99 10.84
CA SER A 133 8.30 6.78 12.00
C SER A 133 7.41 5.95 12.93
N ALA A 134 6.61 5.04 12.38
CA ALA A 134 5.78 4.10 13.13
C ALA A 134 6.56 2.94 13.76
N GLY A 135 7.88 2.85 13.57
CA GLY A 135 8.74 1.86 14.20
C GLY A 135 8.92 0.56 13.42
N ALA A 136 8.47 0.49 12.17
CA ALA A 136 8.83 -0.60 11.27
C ALA A 136 10.30 -0.49 10.85
N THR A 137 10.94 -1.62 10.60
CA THR A 137 12.36 -1.70 10.21
C THR A 137 12.49 -2.00 8.73
N ARG A 138 13.16 -1.11 7.97
CA ARG A 138 13.48 -1.41 6.58
C ARG A 138 14.56 -2.45 6.47
N VAL A 139 14.37 -3.38 5.56
CA VAL A 139 15.30 -4.45 5.20
C VAL A 139 15.82 -4.20 3.79
N GLY A 140 17.13 -4.20 3.64
CA GLY A 140 17.79 -3.93 2.37
C GLY A 140 17.69 -2.47 1.92
N GLU A 141 18.14 -2.22 0.69
CA GLU A 141 18.11 -0.89 0.10
C GLU A 141 16.75 -0.55 -0.50
N LEU A 142 16.37 0.72 -0.38
CA LEU A 142 15.20 1.26 -1.05
C LEU A 142 15.38 1.19 -2.57
N GLY A 143 14.59 0.36 -3.24
CA GLY A 143 14.60 0.27 -4.69
C GLY A 143 14.01 1.54 -5.32
N LYS A 144 14.70 2.09 -6.34
CA LYS A 144 14.29 3.31 -7.01
C LYS A 144 14.34 3.14 -8.52
N ALA A 145 13.22 2.74 -9.11
CA ALA A 145 13.09 2.42 -10.53
C ALA A 145 12.46 3.58 -11.29
N ASP A 146 13.29 4.26 -12.08
CA ASP A 146 12.94 5.46 -12.85
C ASP A 146 12.58 5.12 -14.29
N ALA A 147 11.38 5.51 -14.73
CA ALA A 147 10.89 5.29 -16.09
C ALA A 147 11.63 6.15 -17.13
N SER A 148 12.26 7.26 -16.73
CA SER A 148 13.08 8.10 -17.61
C SER A 148 14.47 7.52 -17.89
N GLY A 149 14.86 6.47 -17.17
CA GLY A 149 16.15 5.83 -17.32
C GLY A 149 16.32 5.14 -18.66
N THR A 150 17.56 5.12 -19.16
CA THR A 150 17.93 4.50 -20.44
C THR A 150 19.08 3.52 -20.28
N GLY A 151 19.23 2.60 -21.24
CA GLY A 151 20.32 1.62 -21.23
C GLY A 151 20.29 0.72 -20.00
N ASN A 152 21.35 0.72 -19.19
CA ASN A 152 21.40 -0.06 -17.95
C ASN A 152 20.53 0.53 -16.82
N MET A 153 20.05 1.75 -16.98
CA MET A 153 19.17 2.44 -16.03
C MET A 153 17.70 2.37 -16.44
N GLU A 154 17.33 1.60 -17.47
CA GLU A 154 15.94 1.32 -17.79
C GLU A 154 15.19 0.77 -16.58
N GLN A 155 13.95 1.23 -16.38
CA GLN A 155 13.14 0.89 -15.21
C GLN A 155 13.05 -0.63 -15.00
N SER A 156 12.81 -1.40 -16.06
CA SER A 156 12.73 -2.87 -15.99
C SER A 156 14.01 -3.50 -15.46
N LYS A 157 15.17 -3.03 -15.95
CA LYS A 157 16.49 -3.55 -15.51
C LYS A 157 16.81 -3.18 -14.06
N ILE A 158 16.32 -2.03 -13.58
CA ILE A 158 16.47 -1.65 -12.17
C ILE A 158 15.60 -2.54 -11.30
N ILE A 159 14.35 -2.80 -11.72
CA ILE A 159 13.42 -3.71 -11.04
C ILE A 159 14.05 -5.10 -10.94
N GLU A 160 14.50 -5.67 -12.05
CA GLU A 160 15.15 -6.99 -12.10
C GLU A 160 16.34 -7.08 -11.15
N ARG A 161 17.27 -6.12 -11.22
CA ARG A 161 18.44 -6.09 -10.32
C ARG A 161 18.08 -5.97 -8.85
N TRP A 162 17.05 -5.17 -8.53
CA TRP A 162 16.59 -5.06 -7.16
C TRP A 162 15.98 -6.37 -6.68
N ILE A 163 15.13 -7.01 -7.50
CA ILE A 163 14.55 -8.33 -7.20
C ILE A 163 15.64 -9.36 -6.99
N ASP A 164 16.68 -9.39 -7.84
CA ASP A 164 17.78 -10.34 -7.71
C ASP A 164 18.60 -10.12 -6.45
N SER A 165 18.77 -8.89 -6.01
CA SER A 165 19.63 -8.53 -4.88
C SER A 165 18.96 -8.60 -3.52
N ILE A 166 17.65 -8.41 -3.42
CA ILE A 166 16.96 -8.22 -2.13
C ILE A 166 16.92 -9.48 -1.26
N TRP A 167 16.96 -10.66 -1.86
CA TRP A 167 16.79 -11.93 -1.16
C TRP A 167 17.80 -12.15 -0.04
N LYS A 168 19.06 -11.74 -0.24
CA LYS A 168 20.13 -11.85 0.77
C LYS A 168 19.80 -11.04 2.03
N ASP A 169 19.08 -9.91 1.89
CA ASP A 169 18.72 -9.04 2.98
C ASP A 169 17.43 -9.53 3.68
N LEU A 170 16.53 -10.19 2.93
CA LEU A 170 15.30 -10.78 3.46
C LEU A 170 15.55 -12.09 4.22
N GLN A 171 16.53 -12.89 3.79
CA GLN A 171 16.82 -14.21 4.36
C GLN A 171 16.98 -14.20 5.89
N PRO A 172 17.74 -13.29 6.52
CA PRO A 172 17.91 -13.27 7.97
C PRO A 172 16.61 -13.02 8.76
N VAL A 173 15.63 -12.36 8.13
CA VAL A 173 14.35 -12.07 8.78
C VAL A 173 13.51 -13.32 8.94
N VAL A 174 13.50 -14.21 7.94
CA VAL A 174 12.65 -15.42 7.92
C VAL A 174 13.39 -16.69 8.39
N ASP A 175 14.71 -16.66 8.51
CA ASP A 175 15.52 -17.84 8.82
C ASP A 175 15.11 -18.49 10.15
N LYS A 176 14.98 -17.69 11.19
CA LYS A 176 14.64 -18.17 12.55
C LYS A 176 13.12 -18.19 12.78
N PRO A 177 12.61 -19.12 13.59
CA PRO A 177 11.21 -19.09 13.99
C PRO A 177 10.88 -17.79 14.73
N MET A 178 9.65 -17.31 14.54
CA MET A 178 9.15 -16.12 15.23
C MET A 178 9.00 -16.43 16.73
N THR A 179 9.51 -15.54 17.57
CA THR A 179 9.33 -15.64 19.02
C THR A 179 7.94 -15.20 19.43
N GLU A 180 7.50 -15.59 20.65
CA GLU A 180 6.23 -15.15 21.23
C GLU A 180 6.17 -13.62 21.37
N GLU A 181 7.28 -12.98 21.75
CA GLU A 181 7.39 -11.52 21.85
C GLU A 181 7.18 -10.83 20.49
N GLU A 182 7.78 -11.35 19.42
CA GLU A 182 7.57 -10.85 18.06
C GLU A 182 6.11 -11.01 17.64
N GLY A 183 5.49 -12.14 17.93
CA GLY A 183 4.06 -12.37 17.68
C GLY A 183 3.16 -11.36 18.40
N LEU A 184 3.48 -11.01 19.65
CA LEU A 184 2.74 -9.98 20.41
C LEU A 184 2.93 -8.58 19.81
N LYS A 185 4.14 -8.26 19.33
CA LYS A 185 4.40 -6.98 18.63
C LYS A 185 3.58 -6.88 17.36
N LEU A 186 3.55 -7.94 16.53
CA LEU A 186 2.75 -7.98 15.31
C LEU A 186 1.25 -7.88 15.58
N LYS A 187 0.76 -8.57 16.63
CA LYS A 187 -0.63 -8.42 17.03
C LYS A 187 -0.97 -6.98 17.41
N ARG A 188 -0.11 -6.32 18.19
CA ARG A 188 -0.28 -4.90 18.53
C ARG A 188 -0.29 -4.02 17.29
N ALA A 189 0.66 -4.24 16.36
CA ALA A 189 0.71 -3.51 15.09
C ALA A 189 -0.59 -3.66 14.30
N HIS A 190 -1.14 -4.86 14.23
CA HIS A 190 -2.43 -5.11 13.61
C HIS A 190 -3.56 -4.34 14.30
N ASP A 191 -3.70 -4.47 15.62
CA ASP A 191 -4.79 -3.86 16.38
C ASP A 191 -4.77 -2.32 16.25
N GLN A 192 -3.57 -1.72 16.28
CA GLN A 192 -3.41 -0.27 16.14
C GLN A 192 -3.70 0.21 14.71
N THR A 193 -3.22 -0.52 13.68
CA THR A 193 -3.53 -0.20 12.28
C THR A 193 -5.03 -0.31 12.03
N TRP A 194 -5.67 -1.36 12.51
CA TRP A 194 -7.11 -1.55 12.37
C TRP A 194 -7.90 -0.42 13.04
N LYS A 195 -7.52 -0.02 14.24
CA LYS A 195 -8.13 1.11 14.93
C LYS A 195 -8.04 2.40 14.11
N LEU A 196 -6.85 2.69 13.56
CA LEU A 196 -6.63 3.85 12.70
C LEU A 196 -7.50 3.80 11.44
N CYS A 197 -7.58 2.64 10.77
CA CYS A 197 -8.44 2.45 9.61
C CYS A 197 -9.92 2.68 9.94
N LEU A 198 -10.40 2.22 11.09
CA LEU A 198 -11.78 2.47 11.52
C LEU A 198 -12.06 3.96 11.79
N GLU A 199 -11.11 4.70 12.33
CA GLU A 199 -11.22 6.14 12.53
C GLU A 199 -11.33 6.86 11.19
N LEU A 200 -10.42 6.57 10.24
CA LEU A 200 -10.45 7.14 8.89
C LEU A 200 -11.73 6.78 8.13
N TYR A 201 -12.21 5.54 8.25
CA TYR A 201 -13.46 5.12 7.63
C TYR A 201 -14.68 5.90 8.15
N LYS A 202 -14.73 6.19 9.44
CA LYS A 202 -15.80 7.00 10.03
C LYS A 202 -15.79 8.44 9.50
N GLU A 203 -14.63 9.06 9.39
CA GLU A 203 -14.48 10.42 8.83
C GLU A 203 -14.85 10.43 7.34
N TRP A 204 -14.38 9.46 6.58
CA TRP A 204 -14.69 9.32 5.16
C TRP A 204 -16.20 9.13 4.91
N ARG A 205 -16.88 8.33 5.75
CA ARG A 205 -18.36 8.20 5.70
C ARG A 205 -19.06 9.53 5.95
N LYS A 206 -18.65 10.29 6.97
CA LYS A 206 -19.25 11.60 7.26
C LYS A 206 -19.13 12.55 6.06
N THR A 207 -17.96 12.61 5.45
CA THR A 207 -17.68 13.44 4.27
C THR A 207 -18.55 13.04 3.09
N ASN A 208 -18.68 11.74 2.82
CA ASN A 208 -19.51 11.24 1.73
C ASN A 208 -21.00 11.51 1.95
N TYR A 209 -21.51 11.35 3.17
CA TYR A 209 -22.92 11.70 3.47
C TYR A 209 -23.18 13.20 3.36
N ALA A 210 -22.24 14.04 3.75
CA ALA A 210 -22.34 15.49 3.57
C ALA A 210 -22.35 15.87 2.08
N LEU A 211 -21.51 15.25 1.26
CA LEU A 211 -21.50 15.45 -0.19
C LEU A 211 -22.79 14.97 -0.86
N ILE A 212 -23.31 13.79 -0.49
CA ILE A 212 -24.59 13.28 -1.00
C ILE A 212 -25.72 14.21 -0.59
N GLY A 213 -25.73 14.68 0.66
CA GLY A 213 -26.71 15.64 1.16
C GLY A 213 -26.71 16.99 0.43
N LEU A 214 -25.56 17.41 -0.11
CA LEU A 214 -25.42 18.61 -0.94
C LEU A 214 -25.79 18.38 -2.41
N LEU A 215 -25.47 17.20 -2.96
CA LEU A 215 -25.70 16.88 -4.37
C LEU A 215 -27.16 16.54 -4.69
N LEU A 216 -27.89 15.91 -3.77
CA LEU A 216 -29.31 15.57 -3.98
C LEU A 216 -30.19 16.79 -4.21
N PRO A 217 -30.15 17.90 -3.44
CA PRO A 217 -30.90 19.12 -3.71
C PRO A 217 -30.49 19.79 -5.03
N LEU A 218 -29.20 19.77 -5.38
CA LEU A 218 -28.69 20.32 -6.65
C LEU A 218 -29.24 19.54 -7.85
N ALA A 219 -29.25 18.23 -7.79
CA ALA A 219 -29.83 17.38 -8.84
C ALA A 219 -31.32 17.63 -8.99
N GLY A 220 -32.06 17.79 -7.89
CA GLY A 220 -33.47 18.17 -7.89
C GLY A 220 -33.73 19.54 -8.55
N LEU A 221 -32.90 20.54 -8.27
CA LEU A 221 -32.93 21.85 -8.90
C LEU A 221 -32.68 21.80 -10.41
N ILE A 222 -31.71 21.03 -10.85
CA ILE A 222 -31.40 20.84 -12.29
C ILE A 222 -32.58 20.19 -13.00
N VAL A 223 -33.17 19.13 -12.43
CA VAL A 223 -34.33 18.45 -12.99
C VAL A 223 -35.52 19.41 -13.06
N ALA A 224 -35.77 20.22 -12.03
CA ALA A 224 -36.84 21.23 -12.03
C ALA A 224 -36.62 22.33 -13.07
N MET A 225 -35.38 22.81 -13.25
CA MET A 225 -35.03 23.77 -14.31
C MET A 225 -35.24 23.21 -15.71
N LEU A 226 -34.81 21.96 -15.95
CA LEU A 226 -35.00 21.28 -17.24
C LEU A 226 -36.49 21.05 -17.55
N ALA A 227 -37.29 20.65 -16.54
CA ALA A 227 -38.72 20.48 -16.69
C ALA A 227 -39.40 21.82 -16.98
N HIS A 228 -39.01 22.90 -16.30
CA HIS A 228 -39.54 24.27 -16.54
C HIS A 228 -39.18 24.74 -17.97
N PHE A 229 -37.98 24.51 -18.43
CA PHE A 229 -37.55 24.87 -19.79
C PHE A 229 -38.31 24.06 -20.87
N TYR A 230 -38.52 22.75 -20.63
CA TYR A 230 -39.29 21.91 -21.53
C TYR A 230 -40.78 22.29 -21.62
N LEU A 231 -41.40 22.60 -20.49
CA LEU A 231 -42.79 23.01 -20.42
C LEU A 231 -43.04 24.39 -21.03
N ASN A 232 -42.13 25.33 -20.84
CA ASN A 232 -42.30 26.70 -21.37
C ASN A 232 -41.76 26.86 -22.81
N GLY A 233 -40.82 26.01 -23.24
CA GLY A 233 -40.32 25.98 -24.63
C GLY A 233 -41.35 25.49 -25.65
N ASN A 234 -42.31 24.66 -25.22
CA ASN A 234 -43.38 24.16 -26.08
C ASN A 234 -44.58 25.11 -26.19
N THR A 235 -44.61 26.25 -25.51
CA THR A 235 -45.70 27.23 -25.57
C THR A 235 -45.44 28.37 -26.57
N LEU A 236 -44.30 28.38 -27.27
CA LEU A 236 -43.96 29.42 -28.27
C LEU A 236 -44.06 28.91 -29.73
N GLY A 237 -44.69 27.75 -29.95
CA GLY A 237 -44.85 27.13 -31.28
C GLY A 237 -46.32 26.83 -31.64
N ASN A 238 -47.25 27.77 -31.41
CA ASN A 238 -48.59 27.78 -32.04
C ASN A 238 -48.92 29.22 -32.48
#